data_0114ab9e41f7a97b425be00c4c92819b
#
_entry.id   0114ab9e41f7a97b425be00c4c92819b
#
_cell.length_a   1.000
_cell.length_b   1.000
_cell.length_c   1.000
_cell.angle_alpha   90.00
_cell.angle_beta   90.00
_cell.angle_gamma   90.00
#
_symmetry.space_group_name_H-M   'P 1'
#
loop_
_entity.id
_entity.type
_entity.pdbx_description
1 polymer ?
#
loop_
_entity_poly.entity_id
_entity_poly.type
_entity_poly.pdbx_seq_one_letter_code
_entity_poly.pdbx_strand_id
1 'polypeptide(L)'
;MPPSITIEALTGRVEEADDRLVLHCAWEVARGRKRLLVISNDTDTVVRLLRFITDWRERGLLELWVEFGSGEHRRHLPLHILAARLGPSLCRVLVKVHVLTGDDALSKIGTKHAALACEPEKYLTYFAESHDFNDELAEKVEEYLVRVWAGAGRKTPSKTFDQLRLKHHIEVATPKPLAQFTATHVKCHSGTYPAVILRCI
;
A
#
# COMPACT_ATOMS: atom_id res chain seq x y z
N MET A 1 27.43 -9.97 -6.75
CA MET A 1 27.43 -9.73 -5.29
C MET A 1 26.33 -8.72 -4.99
N PRO A 2 25.42 -8.99 -4.07
CA PRO A 2 24.49 -7.97 -3.64
C PRO A 2 25.29 -6.82 -3.00
N PRO A 3 24.85 -5.56 -3.16
CA PRO A 3 25.51 -4.44 -2.52
C PRO A 3 25.53 -4.68 -1.01
N SER A 4 26.73 -4.61 -0.42
CA SER A 4 26.89 -4.68 1.04
C SER A 4 26.22 -3.45 1.63
N ILE A 5 25.11 -3.64 2.35
CA ILE A 5 24.51 -2.58 3.14
C ILE A 5 25.51 -2.25 4.26
N THR A 6 26.09 -1.08 4.22
CA THR A 6 27.02 -0.61 5.25
C THR A 6 26.27 -0.11 6.48
N ILE A 7 26.95 -0.06 7.63
CA ILE A 7 26.39 0.57 8.85
C ILE A 7 25.96 2.02 8.58
N GLU A 8 26.68 2.72 7.70
CA GLU A 8 26.37 4.08 7.27
C GLU A 8 24.99 4.17 6.58
N ALA A 9 24.60 3.13 5.82
CA ALA A 9 23.27 3.07 5.23
C ALA A 9 22.15 2.94 6.28
N LEU A 10 22.43 2.36 7.46
CA LEU A 10 21.50 2.27 8.58
C LEU A 10 21.40 3.60 9.37
N THR A 11 22.42 4.44 9.29
CA THR A 11 22.45 5.78 9.95
C THR A 11 21.96 6.89 9.04
N GLY A 12 21.57 6.57 7.79
CA GLY A 12 21.06 7.52 6.80
C GLY A 12 19.81 8.27 7.27
N ARG A 13 19.46 9.33 6.55
CA ARG A 13 18.34 10.25 6.81
C ARG A 13 16.94 9.62 6.59
N VAL A 14 16.74 8.40 7.05
CA VAL A 14 15.42 7.79 7.05
C VAL A 14 14.69 8.27 8.30
N GLU A 15 13.70 9.12 8.11
CA GLU A 15 12.96 9.76 9.21
C GLU A 15 11.90 8.81 9.77
N GLU A 16 11.31 7.96 8.92
CA GLU A 16 10.26 7.02 9.29
C GLU A 16 10.82 5.78 10.02
N ALA A 17 10.24 5.48 11.19
CA ALA A 17 10.64 4.33 12.01
C ALA A 17 10.47 2.99 11.27
N ASP A 18 9.39 2.86 10.49
CA ASP A 18 9.08 1.65 9.73
C ASP A 18 10.07 1.38 8.61
N ASP A 19 10.54 2.44 7.93
CA ASP A 19 11.57 2.30 6.91
C ASP A 19 12.91 1.90 7.52
N ARG A 20 13.22 2.36 8.72
CA ARG A 20 14.38 1.89 9.49
C ARG A 20 14.28 0.42 9.83
N LEU A 21 13.11 -0.07 10.24
CA LEU A 21 12.89 -1.49 10.49
C LEU A 21 13.17 -2.34 9.24
N VAL A 22 12.69 -1.89 8.08
CA VAL A 22 12.96 -2.56 6.79
C VAL A 22 14.46 -2.60 6.51
N LEU A 23 15.18 -1.49 6.70
CA LEU A 23 16.64 -1.43 6.51
C LEU A 23 17.39 -2.38 7.45
N HIS A 24 17.01 -2.44 8.72
CA HIS A 24 17.60 -3.36 9.68
C HIS A 24 17.35 -4.82 9.29
N CYS A 25 16.13 -5.17 8.86
CA CYS A 25 15.83 -6.51 8.36
C CYS A 25 16.70 -6.84 7.13
N ALA A 26 16.79 -5.92 6.15
CA ALA A 26 17.60 -6.11 4.96
C ALA A 26 19.10 -6.33 5.30
N TRP A 27 19.61 -5.58 6.28
CA TRP A 27 20.98 -5.71 6.76
C TRP A 27 21.22 -7.07 7.42
N GLU A 28 20.32 -7.54 8.29
CA GLU A 28 20.45 -8.85 8.93
C GLU A 28 20.38 -9.99 7.91
N VAL A 29 19.52 -9.87 6.89
CA VAL A 29 19.45 -10.83 5.77
C VAL A 29 20.76 -10.85 4.99
N ALA A 30 21.34 -9.68 4.70
CA ALA A 30 22.64 -9.59 4.02
C ALA A 30 23.78 -10.26 4.82
N ARG A 31 23.65 -10.31 6.15
CA ARG A 31 24.59 -11.03 7.06
C ARG A 31 24.31 -12.53 7.16
N GLY A 32 23.35 -13.04 6.40
CA GLY A 32 23.01 -14.46 6.37
C GLY A 32 22.06 -14.92 7.48
N ARG A 33 21.37 -14.00 8.14
CA ARG A 33 20.31 -14.37 9.09
C ARG A 33 19.16 -15.04 8.35
N LYS A 34 18.73 -16.18 8.86
CA LYS A 34 17.69 -17.00 8.24
C LYS A 34 16.31 -16.82 8.90
N ARG A 35 16.27 -16.30 10.10
CA ARG A 35 15.03 -16.08 10.89
C ARG A 35 15.07 -14.72 11.53
N LEU A 36 14.01 -13.96 11.39
CA LEU A 36 13.85 -12.65 11.97
C LEU A 36 12.53 -12.56 12.72
N LEU A 37 12.57 -11.88 13.86
CA LEU A 37 11.40 -11.46 14.61
C LEU A 37 11.41 -9.93 14.71
N VAL A 38 10.38 -9.30 14.22
CA VAL A 38 10.15 -7.85 14.33
C VAL A 38 9.06 -7.61 15.36
N ILE A 39 9.24 -6.67 16.24
CA ILE A 39 8.23 -6.27 17.23
C ILE A 39 7.67 -4.92 16.79
N SER A 40 6.40 -4.90 16.38
CA SER A 40 5.71 -3.69 15.98
C SER A 40 4.21 -3.82 16.16
N ASN A 41 3.57 -2.75 16.62
CA ASN A 41 2.12 -2.65 16.73
C ASN A 41 1.49 -1.91 15.54
N ASP A 42 2.32 -1.57 14.54
CA ASP A 42 1.90 -0.83 13.37
C ASP A 42 1.62 -1.78 12.20
N THR A 43 0.45 -1.62 11.56
CA THR A 43 0.09 -2.37 10.36
C THR A 43 0.91 -1.96 9.14
N ASP A 44 1.41 -0.73 9.12
CA ASP A 44 2.24 -0.20 8.03
C ASP A 44 3.57 -0.93 7.97
N THR A 45 4.17 -1.24 9.13
CA THR A 45 5.34 -2.12 9.24
C THR A 45 5.08 -3.47 8.56
N VAL A 46 3.92 -4.10 8.82
CA VAL A 46 3.57 -5.40 8.22
C VAL A 46 3.50 -5.31 6.69
N VAL A 47 2.83 -4.29 6.18
CA VAL A 47 2.67 -4.06 4.72
C VAL A 47 4.03 -3.81 4.05
N ARG A 48 4.87 -2.98 4.67
CA ARG A 48 6.23 -2.68 4.18
C ARG A 48 7.12 -3.92 4.16
N LEU A 49 7.12 -4.73 5.23
CA LEU A 49 7.88 -5.97 5.29
C LEU A 49 7.41 -7.00 4.25
N LEU A 50 6.11 -7.11 3.99
CA LEU A 50 5.56 -7.99 2.94
C LEU A 50 6.06 -7.61 1.54
N ARG A 51 6.33 -6.33 1.28
CA ARG A 51 6.88 -5.86 -0.01
C ARG A 51 8.25 -6.48 -0.30
N PHE A 52 9.08 -6.63 0.72
CA PHE A 52 10.48 -7.05 0.56
C PHE A 52 10.74 -8.53 0.84
N ILE A 53 9.80 -9.23 1.46
CA ILE A 53 10.04 -10.60 1.95
C ILE A 53 10.38 -11.58 0.82
N THR A 54 9.82 -11.39 -0.38
CA THR A 54 10.13 -12.25 -1.54
C THR A 54 11.61 -12.15 -1.91
N ASP A 55 12.12 -10.93 -2.02
CA ASP A 55 13.51 -10.66 -2.36
C ASP A 55 14.47 -11.17 -1.25
N TRP A 56 14.05 -11.08 0.01
CA TRP A 56 14.82 -11.60 1.13
C TRP A 56 14.85 -13.12 1.19
N ARG A 57 13.76 -13.77 0.79
CA ARG A 57 13.72 -15.24 0.69
C ARG A 57 14.67 -15.77 -0.39
N GLU A 58 14.78 -15.10 -1.52
CA GLU A 58 15.75 -15.40 -2.56
C GLU A 58 17.20 -15.26 -2.06
N ARG A 59 17.41 -14.38 -1.06
CA ARG A 59 18.70 -14.21 -0.37
C ARG A 59 18.93 -15.15 0.82
N GLY A 60 18.01 -16.08 1.05
CA GLY A 60 18.14 -17.13 2.05
C GLY A 60 17.38 -16.93 3.37
N LEU A 61 16.53 -15.90 3.48
CA LEU A 61 15.63 -15.77 4.63
C LEU A 61 14.60 -16.90 4.60
N LEU A 62 14.47 -17.64 5.69
CA LEU A 62 13.51 -18.73 5.84
C LEU A 62 12.22 -18.27 6.50
N GLU A 63 12.34 -17.51 7.59
CA GLU A 63 11.22 -17.12 8.42
C GLU A 63 11.31 -15.63 8.76
N LEU A 64 10.18 -14.94 8.62
CA LEU A 64 9.97 -13.59 9.13
C LEU A 64 8.68 -13.58 9.94
N TRP A 65 8.79 -13.15 11.16
CA TRP A 65 7.69 -13.03 12.10
C TRP A 65 7.52 -11.59 12.53
N VAL A 66 6.29 -11.17 12.73
CA VAL A 66 5.99 -9.91 13.42
C VAL A 66 5.23 -10.23 14.68
N GLU A 67 5.77 -9.80 15.82
CA GLU A 67 5.06 -9.81 17.10
C GLU A 67 4.19 -8.55 17.15
N PHE A 68 2.89 -8.75 17.28
CA PHE A 68 1.88 -7.71 17.26
C PHE A 68 1.00 -7.78 18.49
N GLY A 69 0.71 -6.64 19.10
CA GLY A 69 -0.08 -6.55 20.31
C GLY A 69 0.77 -6.57 21.58
N SER A 70 0.11 -6.56 22.74
CA SER A 70 0.76 -6.55 24.05
C SER A 70 0.00 -7.43 25.04
N GLY A 71 0.69 -7.89 26.10
CA GLY A 71 0.11 -8.71 27.16
C GLY A 71 -0.54 -9.98 26.61
N GLU A 72 -1.77 -10.23 27.04
CA GLU A 72 -2.55 -11.42 26.63
C GLU A 72 -3.02 -11.35 25.16
N HIS A 73 -2.99 -10.17 24.53
CA HIS A 73 -3.36 -9.98 23.12
C HIS A 73 -2.18 -10.10 22.17
N ARG A 74 -1.02 -10.49 22.68
CA ARG A 74 0.17 -10.70 21.86
C ARG A 74 -0.03 -11.86 20.89
N ARG A 75 0.31 -11.62 19.62
CA ARG A 75 0.25 -12.63 18.54
C ARG A 75 1.45 -12.48 17.62
N HIS A 76 1.82 -13.60 17.01
CA HIS A 76 2.90 -13.66 16.06
C HIS A 76 2.34 -13.90 14.66
N LEU A 77 2.64 -13.00 13.75
CA LEU A 77 2.22 -13.07 12.35
C LEU A 77 3.34 -13.67 11.51
N PRO A 78 3.16 -14.85 10.91
CA PRO A 78 4.15 -15.49 10.06
C PRO A 78 4.12 -14.87 8.66
N LEU A 79 4.88 -13.78 8.42
CA LEU A 79 4.86 -13.05 7.16
C LEU A 79 5.33 -13.89 5.98
N HIS A 80 6.25 -14.83 6.17
CA HIS A 80 6.70 -15.76 5.15
C HIS A 80 5.59 -16.68 4.63
N ILE A 81 4.65 -17.07 5.51
CA ILE A 81 3.47 -17.86 5.12
C ILE A 81 2.44 -16.95 4.44
N LEU A 82 2.22 -15.77 4.99
CA LEU A 82 1.28 -14.80 4.43
C LEU A 82 1.71 -14.39 3.01
N ALA A 83 2.99 -14.07 2.80
CA ALA A 83 3.53 -13.72 1.49
C ALA A 83 3.41 -14.88 0.48
N ALA A 84 3.61 -16.13 0.92
CA ALA A 84 3.43 -17.29 0.06
C ALA A 84 1.98 -17.45 -0.42
N ARG A 85 1.00 -17.09 0.43
CA ARG A 85 -0.43 -17.12 0.08
C ARG A 85 -0.86 -15.97 -0.82
N LEU A 86 -0.32 -14.77 -0.59
CA LEU A 86 -0.63 -13.58 -1.37
C LEU A 86 0.01 -13.62 -2.76
N GLY A 87 1.16 -14.25 -2.86
CA GLY A 87 1.99 -14.27 -4.06
C GLY A 87 2.87 -13.01 -4.21
N PRO A 88 3.97 -13.12 -4.97
CA PRO A 88 4.95 -12.06 -5.09
C PRO A 88 4.40 -10.79 -5.77
N SER A 89 3.53 -10.94 -6.76
CA SER A 89 2.96 -9.80 -7.50
C SER A 89 2.09 -8.91 -6.59
N LEU A 90 1.22 -9.52 -5.78
CA LEU A 90 0.41 -8.76 -4.84
C LEU A 90 1.28 -8.14 -3.73
N CYS A 91 2.24 -8.87 -3.18
CA CYS A 91 3.15 -8.34 -2.17
C CYS A 91 3.89 -7.08 -2.65
N ARG A 92 4.30 -7.03 -3.91
CA ARG A 92 5.00 -5.86 -4.49
C ARG A 92 4.16 -4.59 -4.51
N VAL A 93 2.86 -4.72 -4.73
CA VAL A 93 1.96 -3.55 -4.85
C VAL A 93 1.27 -3.17 -3.55
N LEU A 94 1.36 -3.98 -2.49
CA LEU A 94 0.61 -3.76 -1.23
C LEU A 94 0.84 -2.39 -0.62
N VAL A 95 2.08 -1.88 -0.62
CA VAL A 95 2.39 -0.54 -0.10
C VAL A 95 1.63 0.52 -0.90
N LYS A 96 1.56 0.40 -2.23
CA LYS A 96 0.83 1.34 -3.09
C LYS A 96 -0.68 1.26 -2.86
N VAL A 97 -1.22 0.05 -2.69
CA VAL A 97 -2.63 -0.15 -2.31
C VAL A 97 -2.92 0.53 -0.98
N HIS A 98 -2.04 0.35 0.02
CA HIS A 98 -2.19 0.93 1.34
C HIS A 98 -2.24 2.45 1.29
N VAL A 99 -1.27 3.08 0.63
CA VAL A 99 -1.19 4.52 0.44
C VAL A 99 -2.40 5.08 -0.33
N LEU A 100 -2.76 4.46 -1.48
CA LEU A 100 -3.88 4.91 -2.31
C LEU A 100 -5.25 4.76 -1.63
N THR A 101 -5.41 3.82 -0.72
CA THR A 101 -6.67 3.63 0.03
C THR A 101 -6.74 4.43 1.32
N GLY A 102 -5.72 5.20 1.61
CA GLY A 102 -5.59 6.07 2.77
C GLY A 102 -4.76 5.45 3.88
N ASP A 103 -3.79 6.23 4.30
CA ASP A 103 -2.97 6.06 5.49
C ASP A 103 -3.18 7.27 6.43
N ASP A 104 -2.35 7.41 7.44
CA ASP A 104 -2.46 8.50 8.42
C ASP A 104 -2.27 9.89 7.81
N ALA A 105 -1.60 9.99 6.65
CA ALA A 105 -1.29 11.24 5.97
C ALA A 105 -2.23 11.54 4.79
N LEU A 106 -2.96 10.55 4.28
CA LEU A 106 -3.73 10.66 3.04
C LEU A 106 -5.21 10.33 3.22
N SER A 107 -6.04 11.01 2.42
CA SER A 107 -7.48 10.78 2.42
C SER A 107 -7.84 9.38 1.96
N LYS A 108 -8.78 8.75 2.64
CA LYS A 108 -9.26 7.41 2.35
C LYS A 108 -10.09 7.36 1.06
N ILE A 109 -9.70 6.49 0.13
CA ILE A 109 -10.46 6.18 -1.08
C ILE A 109 -10.94 4.72 -1.00
N GLY A 110 -12.25 4.53 -0.83
CA GLY A 110 -12.84 3.19 -0.70
C GLY A 110 -12.42 2.47 0.58
N THR A 111 -12.40 1.15 0.53
CA THR A 111 -11.93 0.29 1.62
C THR A 111 -10.75 -0.56 1.17
N LYS A 112 -9.84 -0.88 2.09
CA LYS A 112 -8.71 -1.78 1.79
C LYS A 112 -9.19 -3.13 1.23
N HIS A 113 -10.31 -3.64 1.71
CA HIS A 113 -10.92 -4.86 1.19
C HIS A 113 -11.39 -4.71 -0.28
N ALA A 114 -12.10 -3.62 -0.61
CA ALA A 114 -12.51 -3.36 -1.99
C ALA A 114 -11.30 -3.18 -2.91
N ALA A 115 -10.27 -2.49 -2.44
CA ALA A 115 -9.05 -2.29 -3.18
C ALA A 115 -8.34 -3.61 -3.53
N LEU A 116 -8.20 -4.51 -2.56
CA LEU A 116 -7.60 -5.83 -2.81
C LEU A 116 -8.45 -6.69 -3.76
N ALA A 117 -9.78 -6.59 -3.68
CA ALA A 117 -10.69 -7.31 -4.57
C ALA A 117 -10.69 -6.78 -6.01
N CYS A 118 -10.08 -5.63 -6.28
CA CYS A 118 -9.92 -5.04 -7.62
C CYS A 118 -8.65 -5.47 -8.35
N GLU A 119 -7.97 -6.52 -7.91
CA GLU A 119 -6.78 -7.08 -8.56
C GLU A 119 -5.69 -6.01 -8.78
N PRO A 120 -5.18 -5.37 -7.69
CA PRO A 120 -4.29 -4.21 -7.77
C PRO A 120 -3.00 -4.48 -8.56
N GLU A 121 -2.52 -5.72 -8.61
CA GLU A 121 -1.34 -6.12 -9.35
C GLU A 121 -1.47 -5.89 -10.85
N LYS A 122 -2.67 -5.89 -11.41
CA LYS A 122 -2.92 -5.60 -12.84
C LYS A 122 -2.67 -4.13 -13.19
N TYR A 123 -2.84 -3.24 -12.23
CA TYR A 123 -2.81 -1.79 -12.45
C TYR A 123 -1.57 -1.12 -11.85
N LEU A 124 -1.09 -1.64 -10.72
CA LEU A 124 -0.09 -0.95 -9.89
C LEU A 124 1.32 -1.54 -10.00
N THR A 125 1.53 -2.62 -10.78
CA THR A 125 2.87 -3.24 -10.88
C THR A 125 3.89 -2.24 -11.44
N TYR A 126 3.56 -1.55 -12.52
CA TYR A 126 4.44 -0.54 -13.09
C TYR A 126 4.72 0.60 -12.10
N PHE A 127 3.70 1.04 -11.36
CA PHE A 127 3.85 2.06 -10.30
C PHE A 127 4.74 1.59 -9.14
N ALA A 128 4.79 0.29 -8.88
CA ALA A 128 5.66 -0.26 -7.84
C ALA A 128 7.14 -0.36 -8.26
N GLU A 129 7.39 -0.38 -9.56
CA GLU A 129 8.72 -0.59 -10.17
C GLU A 129 9.33 0.69 -10.74
N SER A 130 8.51 1.66 -11.18
CA SER A 130 8.97 2.92 -11.76
C SER A 130 9.07 4.02 -10.70
N HIS A 131 10.10 4.86 -10.86
CA HIS A 131 10.26 6.11 -10.10
C HIS A 131 9.75 7.32 -10.89
N ASP A 132 9.48 7.14 -12.19
CA ASP A 132 9.03 8.21 -13.06
C ASP A 132 7.50 8.17 -13.19
N PHE A 133 6.88 9.31 -12.91
CA PHE A 133 5.46 9.50 -13.09
C PHE A 133 5.18 10.02 -14.49
N ASN A 134 4.39 9.28 -15.25
CA ASN A 134 3.96 9.64 -16.60
C ASN A 134 2.44 9.48 -16.76
N ASP A 135 1.91 9.98 -17.90
CA ASP A 135 0.48 9.98 -18.16
C ASP A 135 -0.11 8.57 -18.23
N GLU A 136 0.60 7.60 -18.79
CA GLU A 136 0.15 6.19 -18.84
C GLU A 136 -0.02 5.60 -17.43
N LEU A 137 0.93 5.91 -16.55
CA LEU A 137 0.84 5.50 -15.15
C LEU A 137 -0.34 6.16 -14.44
N ALA A 138 -0.54 7.47 -14.69
CA ALA A 138 -1.66 8.21 -14.14
C ALA A 138 -3.00 7.59 -14.55
N GLU A 139 -3.16 7.25 -15.82
CA GLU A 139 -4.38 6.61 -16.34
C GLU A 139 -4.64 5.24 -15.69
N LYS A 140 -3.61 4.41 -15.52
CA LYS A 140 -3.75 3.10 -14.86
C LYS A 140 -4.13 3.22 -13.39
N VAL A 141 -3.50 4.16 -12.69
CA VAL A 141 -3.83 4.44 -11.28
C VAL A 141 -5.26 4.98 -11.17
N GLU A 142 -5.66 5.88 -12.05
CA GLU A 142 -7.02 6.41 -12.09
C GLU A 142 -8.05 5.30 -12.36
N GLU A 143 -7.81 4.43 -13.35
CA GLU A 143 -8.67 3.28 -13.65
C GLU A 143 -8.84 2.38 -12.42
N TYR A 144 -7.73 2.09 -11.72
CA TYR A 144 -7.78 1.31 -10.50
C TYR A 144 -8.65 1.99 -9.42
N LEU A 145 -8.42 3.27 -9.16
CA LEU A 145 -9.17 4.02 -8.15
C LEU A 145 -10.65 4.12 -8.48
N VAL A 146 -11.02 4.28 -9.75
CA VAL A 146 -12.41 4.26 -10.22
C VAL A 146 -13.07 2.92 -9.89
N ARG A 147 -12.36 1.80 -10.09
CA ARG A 147 -12.87 0.46 -9.74
C ARG A 147 -13.03 0.28 -8.24
N VAL A 148 -12.06 0.74 -7.46
CA VAL A 148 -12.11 0.68 -5.98
C VAL A 148 -13.29 1.47 -5.45
N TRP A 149 -13.54 2.66 -5.99
CA TRP A 149 -14.66 3.49 -5.59
C TRP A 149 -16.02 2.90 -5.99
N ALA A 150 -16.12 2.38 -7.21
CA ALA A 150 -17.35 1.75 -7.70
C ALA A 150 -17.69 0.46 -6.95
N GLY A 151 -16.72 -0.17 -6.33
CA GLY A 151 -16.81 -1.46 -5.65
C GLY A 151 -16.46 -2.63 -6.57
N ALA A 152 -15.73 -3.60 -6.01
CA ALA A 152 -15.29 -4.79 -6.72
C ALA A 152 -16.48 -5.54 -7.36
N GLY A 153 -16.30 -5.96 -8.62
CA GLY A 153 -17.31 -6.72 -9.37
C GLY A 153 -18.42 -5.87 -9.99
N ARG A 154 -18.49 -4.58 -9.73
CA ARG A 154 -19.45 -3.69 -10.39
C ARG A 154 -18.88 -3.21 -11.73
N LYS A 155 -19.65 -3.37 -12.81
CA LYS A 155 -19.35 -2.70 -14.07
C LYS A 155 -19.62 -1.20 -13.88
N THR A 156 -18.58 -0.39 -13.94
CA THR A 156 -18.75 1.06 -13.95
C THR A 156 -18.64 1.57 -15.39
N PRO A 157 -19.60 2.34 -15.89
CA PRO A 157 -19.47 3.02 -17.17
C PRO A 157 -18.52 4.21 -17.12
N SER A 158 -18.17 4.68 -15.92
CA SER A 158 -17.26 5.80 -15.73
C SER A 158 -15.83 5.34 -16.01
N LYS A 159 -15.10 6.08 -16.86
CA LYS A 159 -13.72 5.82 -17.19
C LYS A 159 -12.76 6.68 -16.35
N THR A 160 -13.24 7.83 -15.89
CA THR A 160 -12.45 8.78 -15.11
C THR A 160 -13.08 9.03 -13.74
N PHE A 161 -12.27 9.51 -12.81
CA PHE A 161 -12.72 9.90 -11.47
C PHE A 161 -13.76 11.04 -11.52
N ASP A 162 -13.58 11.97 -12.46
CA ASP A 162 -14.51 13.10 -12.63
C ASP A 162 -15.88 12.64 -13.12
N GLN A 163 -15.93 11.69 -14.06
CA GLN A 163 -17.19 11.07 -14.49
C GLN A 163 -17.87 10.35 -13.33
N LEU A 164 -17.10 9.65 -12.50
CA LEU A 164 -17.63 8.96 -11.33
C LEU A 164 -18.18 9.91 -10.28
N ARG A 165 -17.47 11.02 -10.03
CA ARG A 165 -17.91 12.10 -9.12
C ARG A 165 -19.18 12.76 -9.61
N LEU A 166 -19.25 13.12 -10.89
CA LEU A 166 -20.44 13.73 -11.50
C LEU A 166 -21.63 12.79 -11.36
N LYS A 167 -21.47 11.51 -11.69
CA LYS A 167 -22.52 10.51 -11.52
C LYS A 167 -22.99 10.42 -10.07
N HIS A 168 -22.07 10.35 -9.12
CA HIS A 168 -22.40 10.30 -7.69
C HIS A 168 -23.11 11.57 -7.23
N HIS A 169 -22.70 12.74 -7.71
CA HIS A 169 -23.38 14.00 -7.43
C HIS A 169 -24.82 14.01 -7.94
N ILE A 170 -25.05 13.52 -9.14
CA ILE A 170 -26.39 13.43 -9.74
C ILE A 170 -27.28 12.44 -8.95
N GLU A 171 -26.72 11.28 -8.57
CA GLU A 171 -27.45 10.25 -7.81
C GLU A 171 -27.78 10.70 -6.36
N VAL A 172 -26.93 11.54 -5.76
CA VAL A 172 -27.12 12.08 -4.40
C VAL A 172 -28.01 13.33 -4.38
N ALA A 173 -28.21 13.99 -5.49
CA ALA A 173 -29.17 15.11 -5.62
C ALA A 173 -30.66 14.69 -5.41
N THR A 174 -30.94 13.38 -5.37
CA THR A 174 -32.18 12.87 -4.79
C THR A 174 -32.11 12.97 -3.26
N PRO A 175 -33.10 13.59 -2.57
CA PRO A 175 -33.01 13.92 -1.15
C PRO A 175 -32.93 12.66 -0.29
N LYS A 176 -31.72 12.27 0.10
CA LYS A 176 -31.47 11.33 1.18
C LYS A 176 -31.06 12.10 2.44
N PRO A 177 -31.45 11.64 3.65
CA PRO A 177 -31.13 12.35 4.88
C PRO A 177 -29.63 12.59 5.03
N LEU A 178 -29.26 13.78 5.53
CA LEU A 178 -27.88 14.25 5.74
C LEU A 178 -26.98 13.27 6.53
N ALA A 179 -27.54 12.39 7.33
CA ALA A 179 -26.82 11.41 8.15
C ALA A 179 -26.01 10.35 7.36
N GLN A 180 -26.20 10.26 6.03
CA GLN A 180 -25.40 9.35 5.17
C GLN A 180 -24.24 10.05 4.47
N PHE A 181 -24.05 11.33 4.70
CA PHE A 181 -22.89 12.10 4.25
C PHE A 181 -21.73 12.02 5.26
N THR A 182 -21.22 10.84 5.52
CA THR A 182 -19.79 10.75 5.88
C THR A 182 -19.02 10.96 4.59
N ALA A 183 -19.11 12.18 4.12
CA ALA A 183 -18.41 12.64 2.95
C ALA A 183 -16.92 12.58 3.23
N THR A 184 -16.26 11.72 2.55
CA THR A 184 -14.88 11.88 2.22
C THR A 184 -14.75 13.22 1.48
N HIS A 185 -14.55 14.29 2.22
CA HIS A 185 -14.19 15.58 1.65
C HIS A 185 -12.76 15.47 1.14
N VAL A 186 -12.61 14.96 -0.08
CA VAL A 186 -11.42 15.19 -0.83
C VAL A 186 -11.43 16.68 -1.17
N LYS A 187 -10.69 17.48 -0.40
CA LYS A 187 -10.38 18.86 -0.79
C LYS A 187 -9.47 18.80 -2.00
N CYS A 188 -10.06 18.81 -3.18
CA CYS A 188 -9.32 19.12 -4.39
C CYS A 188 -9.07 20.61 -4.39
N HIS A 189 -7.83 21.03 -4.23
CA HIS A 189 -7.42 22.34 -4.70
C HIS A 189 -7.47 22.33 -6.22
N SER A 190 -8.10 23.34 -6.76
CA SER A 190 -8.30 23.62 -8.19
C SER A 190 -7.01 23.38 -8.99
N GLY A 191 -7.14 22.52 -9.99
CA GLY A 191 -6.14 22.37 -11.06
C GLY A 191 -4.95 21.53 -10.64
N THR A 192 -4.98 20.29 -11.04
CA THR A 192 -4.00 19.23 -10.99
C THR A 192 -4.45 18.04 -10.13
N TYR A 193 -4.16 16.86 -10.60
CA TYR A 193 -4.37 15.52 -10.10
C TYR A 193 -4.41 15.41 -8.56
N PRO A 194 -5.18 14.48 -8.00
CA PRO A 194 -5.30 14.35 -6.55
C PRO A 194 -3.91 14.31 -5.90
N ALA A 195 -3.73 15.13 -4.88
CA ALA A 195 -2.48 15.27 -4.11
C ALA A 195 -1.91 13.95 -3.55
N VAL A 196 -2.67 12.87 -3.67
CA VAL A 196 -2.31 11.48 -3.37
C VAL A 196 -1.09 10.98 -4.15
N ILE A 197 -0.77 11.60 -5.30
CA ILE A 197 0.26 11.08 -6.21
C ILE A 197 1.62 11.74 -5.97
N LEU A 198 1.70 12.83 -5.24
CA LEU A 198 2.93 13.64 -5.10
C LEU A 198 3.83 13.28 -3.92
N ARG A 199 3.52 12.26 -3.13
CA ARG A 199 4.47 11.66 -2.18
C ARG A 199 4.80 10.21 -2.56
N CYS A 200 5.28 10.02 -3.79
CA CYS A 200 6.11 8.87 -4.10
C CYS A 200 7.51 9.16 -3.57
N ILE A 201 7.88 8.45 -2.54
CA ILE A 201 9.27 8.31 -2.11
C ILE A 201 9.89 7.17 -2.89
#